data_d6281205cb7c47e8ccb76bd1ad82d6e0
#
_entry.id   d6281205cb7c47e8ccb76bd1ad82d6e0
#
_cell.length_a   1.000
_cell.length_b   1.000
_cell.length_c   1.000
_cell.angle_alpha   90.00
_cell.angle_beta   90.00
_cell.angle_gamma   90.00
#
_symmetry.space_group_name_H-M   'P 1'
#
loop_
_entity.id
_entity.type
_entity.pdbx_description
1 polymer ?
#
loop_
_entity_poly.entity_id
_entity_poly.type
_entity_poly.pdbx_seq_one_letter_code
_entity_poly.pdbx_strand_id
1 'polypeptide(L)'
;QRGLPHISEWHLPHTLWLFFLLLPFSRYMHIPTEIVYLFLKNWGIKQGKQFTGISQFQLYSCSRCGICIDRCQLGTSLGHTDTQPVYFLKKLRHEKEHTVQIADCLMCGRCEAACPVDLKLNALRLSQRTDYTHITKSTYDYIQPQPALPAKVAYFAGCMGHLTPSVIQAMEHIFRKAGVDYTFIDQQTGICCGRPMMLAGNHSAASVIVEKNKARIENSGAGLLVTSCPICYKTFREEYRLNLKVMHHTEYLNDLIRNKLITPHQSELKTVFHNPCELGRGCDVYAAPDQVLQTVSHKLATVYDGKNSLCCGGSLANIHIDPGQRTRISSDAVKAYLSYQPDLLVTACPLCKKTFMKTDTAVPIKDIAEVVAENCR
;
A
#
# COMPACT_ATOMS: atom_id res chain seq x y z
N GLN A 1 40.36 -37.64 -36.61
CA GLN A 1 39.78 -36.31 -36.51
C GLN A 1 38.50 -36.33 -37.36
N ARG A 2 37.32 -36.43 -36.75
CA ARG A 2 36.00 -36.29 -37.42
C ARG A 2 35.71 -34.81 -37.46
N GLY A 3 35.79 -34.21 -38.67
CA GLY A 3 35.41 -32.82 -38.90
C GLY A 3 33.96 -32.58 -38.52
N LEU A 4 33.70 -31.52 -37.73
CA LEU A 4 32.37 -31.02 -37.49
C LEU A 4 31.72 -30.67 -38.83
N PRO A 5 30.44 -30.99 -39.08
CA PRO A 5 29.78 -30.63 -40.32
C PRO A 5 29.79 -29.11 -40.48
N HIS A 6 30.26 -28.63 -41.63
CA HIS A 6 30.17 -27.23 -42.01
C HIS A 6 28.67 -26.88 -42.04
N ILE A 7 28.19 -26.18 -41.01
CA ILE A 7 26.91 -25.52 -41.04
C ILE A 7 27.09 -24.41 -42.11
N SER A 8 26.46 -24.58 -43.27
CA SER A 8 26.62 -23.68 -44.37
C SER A 8 26.22 -22.26 -43.92
N GLU A 9 27.02 -21.24 -44.22
CA GLU A 9 26.82 -19.84 -43.86
C GLU A 9 25.44 -19.30 -44.24
N TRP A 10 24.73 -19.99 -45.12
CA TRP A 10 23.37 -19.67 -45.59
C TRP A 10 22.25 -20.06 -44.62
N HIS A 11 22.45 -21.01 -43.74
CA HIS A 11 21.38 -21.42 -42.80
C HIS A 11 21.25 -20.49 -41.60
N LEU A 12 22.33 -19.84 -41.16
CA LEU A 12 22.33 -18.96 -40.01
C LEU A 12 21.44 -17.73 -40.17
N PRO A 13 21.50 -16.97 -41.31
CA PRO A 13 20.60 -15.83 -41.51
C PRO A 13 19.14 -16.26 -41.64
N HIS A 14 18.81 -17.36 -42.27
CA HIS A 14 17.42 -17.82 -42.41
C HIS A 14 16.82 -18.27 -41.06
N THR A 15 17.59 -18.98 -40.24
CA THR A 15 17.12 -19.37 -38.87
C THR A 15 16.94 -18.16 -37.97
N LEU A 16 17.81 -17.15 -38.07
CA LEU A 16 17.65 -15.86 -37.35
C LEU A 16 16.40 -15.13 -37.82
N TRP A 17 16.17 -15.00 -39.14
CA TRP A 17 14.96 -14.37 -39.66
C TRP A 17 13.70 -15.09 -39.22
N LEU A 18 13.67 -16.40 -39.28
CA LEU A 18 12.56 -17.22 -38.81
C LEU A 18 12.32 -17.04 -37.30
N PHE A 19 13.40 -16.98 -36.52
CA PHE A 19 13.30 -16.71 -35.09
C PHE A 19 12.65 -15.33 -34.81
N PHE A 20 13.09 -14.27 -35.50
CA PHE A 20 12.52 -12.93 -35.32
C PHE A 20 11.06 -12.86 -35.80
N LEU A 21 10.70 -13.53 -36.90
CA LEU A 21 9.31 -13.61 -37.37
C LEU A 21 8.41 -14.35 -36.37
N LEU A 22 8.90 -15.39 -35.73
CA LEU A 22 8.15 -16.21 -34.77
C LEU A 22 8.18 -15.61 -33.35
N LEU A 23 9.06 -14.65 -33.07
CA LEU A 23 9.22 -14.05 -31.76
C LEU A 23 7.91 -13.51 -31.18
N PRO A 24 7.07 -12.74 -31.94
CA PRO A 24 5.80 -12.23 -31.42
C PRO A 24 4.81 -13.31 -30.95
N PHE A 25 4.91 -14.50 -31.52
CA PHE A 25 4.04 -15.66 -31.22
C PHE A 25 4.66 -16.60 -30.19
N SER A 26 5.91 -16.36 -29.80
CA SER A 26 6.63 -17.21 -28.87
C SER A 26 6.58 -16.70 -27.43
N ARG A 27 6.91 -17.57 -26.47
CA ARG A 27 7.09 -17.16 -25.07
C ARG A 27 8.28 -16.19 -24.87
N TYR A 28 9.18 -16.06 -25.84
CA TYR A 28 10.34 -15.17 -25.76
C TYR A 28 10.01 -13.71 -26.03
N MET A 29 8.77 -13.39 -26.43
CA MET A 29 8.32 -11.99 -26.64
C MET A 29 8.46 -11.12 -25.37
N HIS A 30 8.51 -11.73 -24.17
CA HIS A 30 8.73 -10.96 -22.94
C HIS A 30 10.09 -10.26 -22.91
N ILE A 31 11.13 -10.79 -23.57
CA ILE A 31 12.48 -10.22 -23.55
C ILE A 31 12.52 -8.82 -24.20
N PRO A 32 12.14 -8.62 -25.48
CA PRO A 32 12.14 -7.29 -26.08
C PRO A 32 11.13 -6.34 -25.40
N THR A 33 9.98 -6.84 -24.97
CA THR A 33 9.00 -5.98 -24.29
C THR A 33 9.47 -5.54 -22.91
N GLU A 34 10.20 -6.39 -22.17
CA GLU A 34 10.83 -6.05 -20.91
C GLU A 34 11.90 -4.96 -21.09
N ILE A 35 12.77 -5.11 -22.10
CA ILE A 35 13.79 -4.12 -22.42
C ILE A 35 13.15 -2.75 -22.70
N VAL A 36 12.15 -2.70 -23.59
CA VAL A 36 11.43 -1.46 -23.89
C VAL A 36 10.75 -0.89 -22.67
N TYR A 37 10.09 -1.73 -21.86
CA TYR A 37 9.46 -1.29 -20.62
C TYR A 37 10.45 -0.66 -19.65
N LEU A 38 11.64 -1.26 -19.47
CA LEU A 38 12.69 -0.72 -18.60
C LEU A 38 13.21 0.64 -19.12
N PHE A 39 13.39 0.80 -20.44
CA PHE A 39 13.74 2.09 -21.03
C PHE A 39 12.66 3.15 -20.77
N LEU A 40 11.40 2.86 -21.04
CA LEU A 40 10.30 3.79 -20.80
C LEU A 40 10.22 4.20 -19.31
N LYS A 41 10.42 3.26 -18.40
CA LYS A 41 10.47 3.52 -16.97
C LYS A 41 11.64 4.44 -16.58
N ASN A 42 12.83 4.18 -17.14
CA ASN A 42 14.03 5.01 -16.87
C ASN A 42 13.88 6.43 -17.42
N TRP A 43 13.13 6.61 -18.49
CA TRP A 43 12.75 7.94 -19.01
C TRP A 43 11.65 8.63 -18.19
N GLY A 44 11.23 8.05 -17.07
CA GLY A 44 10.25 8.63 -16.18
C GLY A 44 8.80 8.45 -16.63
N ILE A 45 8.54 7.65 -17.67
CA ILE A 45 7.18 7.34 -18.11
C ILE A 45 6.56 6.39 -17.11
N LYS A 46 5.57 6.91 -16.36
CA LYS A 46 4.83 6.15 -15.34
C LYS A 46 3.50 5.66 -15.90
N GLN A 47 3.04 4.52 -15.39
CA GLN A 47 1.68 4.08 -15.66
C GLN A 47 0.68 5.06 -15.05
N GLY A 48 -0.24 5.55 -15.88
CA GLY A 48 -1.37 6.37 -15.45
C GLY A 48 -2.51 5.53 -14.86
N LYS A 49 -3.61 6.22 -14.54
CA LYS A 49 -4.85 5.59 -14.03
C LYS A 49 -5.60 4.79 -15.09
N GLN A 50 -5.36 5.08 -16.35
CA GLN A 50 -5.99 4.40 -17.49
C GLN A 50 -5.05 3.37 -18.10
N PHE A 51 -5.63 2.38 -18.75
CA PHE A 51 -4.88 1.39 -19.52
C PHE A 51 -4.33 2.06 -20.79
N THR A 52 -3.02 2.17 -20.89
CA THR A 52 -2.30 2.89 -21.97
C THR A 52 -1.30 1.96 -22.64
N GLY A 53 -0.57 2.47 -23.64
CA GLY A 53 0.49 1.73 -24.31
C GLY A 53 1.53 1.14 -23.36
N ILE A 54 1.94 1.88 -22.29
CA ILE A 54 2.85 1.35 -21.26
C ILE A 54 2.25 0.18 -20.48
N SER A 55 0.94 0.17 -20.27
CA SER A 55 0.23 -0.96 -19.64
C SER A 55 0.33 -2.22 -20.51
N GLN A 56 0.28 -2.09 -21.82
CA GLN A 56 0.48 -3.20 -22.76
C GLN A 56 1.92 -3.73 -22.68
N PHE A 57 2.94 -2.86 -22.66
CA PHE A 57 4.32 -3.31 -22.47
C PHE A 57 4.48 -4.08 -21.18
N GLN A 58 3.93 -3.60 -20.06
CA GLN A 58 3.94 -4.31 -18.78
C GLN A 58 3.26 -5.69 -18.90
N LEU A 59 2.11 -5.73 -19.55
CA LEU A 59 1.35 -6.97 -19.75
C LEU A 59 2.18 -8.03 -20.46
N TYR A 60 2.91 -7.66 -21.51
CA TYR A 60 3.74 -8.59 -22.29
C TYR A 60 5.14 -8.81 -21.73
N SER A 61 5.64 -7.96 -20.82
CA SER A 61 6.93 -8.13 -20.15
C SER A 61 6.93 -9.23 -19.08
N CYS A 62 5.77 -9.78 -18.72
CA CYS A 62 5.68 -10.87 -17.78
C CYS A 62 6.20 -12.18 -18.37
N SER A 63 7.34 -12.69 -17.89
CA SER A 63 7.95 -13.95 -18.28
C SER A 63 7.22 -15.20 -17.76
N ARG A 64 6.20 -15.03 -16.89
CA ARG A 64 5.47 -16.11 -16.21
C ARG A 64 6.37 -16.99 -15.32
N CYS A 65 7.39 -16.41 -14.69
CA CYS A 65 8.35 -17.10 -13.82
C CYS A 65 7.70 -17.71 -12.56
N GLY A 66 6.50 -17.25 -12.15
CA GLY A 66 5.78 -17.80 -11.00
C GLY A 66 6.13 -17.20 -9.64
N ILE A 67 7.22 -16.44 -9.47
CA ILE A 67 7.68 -15.90 -8.17
C ILE A 67 6.57 -15.16 -7.41
N CYS A 68 5.69 -14.47 -8.11
CA CYS A 68 4.57 -13.73 -7.51
C CYS A 68 3.46 -14.64 -6.96
N ILE A 69 3.41 -15.91 -7.37
CA ILE A 69 2.41 -16.88 -6.90
C ILE A 69 2.62 -17.17 -5.42
N ASP A 70 3.84 -17.50 -5.01
CA ASP A 70 4.19 -17.83 -3.63
C ASP A 70 4.07 -16.61 -2.68
N ARG A 71 4.07 -15.42 -3.23
CA ARG A 71 3.90 -14.19 -2.45
C ARG A 71 2.44 -13.77 -2.23
N CYS A 72 1.50 -14.40 -2.93
CA CYS A 72 0.09 -14.03 -2.87
C CYS A 72 -0.63 -14.69 -1.69
N GLN A 73 -1.01 -13.90 -0.67
CA GLN A 73 -1.72 -14.43 0.51
C GLN A 73 -3.14 -14.90 0.20
N LEU A 74 -3.78 -14.47 -0.89
CA LEU A 74 -5.02 -15.08 -1.34
C LEU A 74 -4.80 -16.54 -1.75
N GLY A 75 -3.67 -16.83 -2.40
CA GLY A 75 -3.28 -18.21 -2.71
C GLY A 75 -2.86 -18.99 -1.47
N THR A 76 -1.94 -18.45 -0.67
CA THR A 76 -1.36 -19.17 0.47
C THR A 76 -2.31 -19.36 1.63
N SER A 77 -3.17 -18.38 1.93
CA SER A 77 -4.11 -18.46 3.05
C SER A 77 -5.48 -19.02 2.67
N LEU A 78 -5.96 -18.78 1.44
CA LEU A 78 -7.32 -19.14 1.03
C LEU A 78 -7.40 -20.18 -0.09
N GLY A 79 -6.26 -20.51 -0.72
CA GLY A 79 -6.24 -21.38 -1.90
C GLY A 79 -6.78 -20.72 -3.20
N HIS A 80 -7.01 -19.40 -3.20
CA HIS A 80 -7.50 -18.68 -4.36
C HIS A 80 -6.37 -18.47 -5.37
N THR A 81 -6.39 -19.22 -6.47
CA THR A 81 -5.35 -19.17 -7.51
C THR A 81 -5.67 -18.17 -8.63
N ASP A 82 -6.92 -18.04 -9.02
CA ASP A 82 -7.34 -17.28 -10.20
C ASP A 82 -7.01 -15.79 -10.15
N THR A 83 -6.92 -15.22 -8.93
CA THR A 83 -6.61 -13.81 -8.70
C THR A 83 -5.11 -13.52 -8.65
N GLN A 84 -4.27 -14.56 -8.62
CA GLN A 84 -2.83 -14.40 -8.59
C GLN A 84 -2.31 -13.68 -9.85
N PRO A 85 -1.21 -12.92 -9.76
CA PRO A 85 -0.79 -12.03 -10.84
C PRO A 85 -0.59 -12.71 -12.20
N VAL A 86 0.05 -13.87 -12.23
CA VAL A 86 0.29 -14.61 -13.49
C VAL A 86 -1.02 -14.97 -14.18
N TYR A 87 -2.01 -15.45 -13.41
CA TYR A 87 -3.31 -15.83 -13.97
C TYR A 87 -4.14 -14.60 -14.37
N PHE A 88 -4.11 -13.55 -13.57
CA PHE A 88 -4.69 -12.25 -13.93
C PHE A 88 -4.13 -11.72 -15.25
N LEU A 89 -2.80 -11.69 -15.40
CA LEU A 89 -2.16 -11.21 -16.64
C LEU A 89 -2.48 -12.12 -17.83
N LYS A 90 -2.56 -13.44 -17.62
CA LYS A 90 -2.96 -14.38 -18.67
C LYS A 90 -4.38 -14.06 -19.16
N LYS A 91 -5.32 -13.89 -18.24
CA LYS A 91 -6.72 -13.56 -18.57
C LYS A 91 -6.82 -12.20 -19.27
N LEU A 92 -6.13 -11.19 -18.76
CA LEU A 92 -6.11 -9.85 -19.38
C LEU A 92 -5.58 -9.86 -20.83
N ARG A 93 -4.71 -10.83 -21.18
CA ARG A 93 -4.21 -10.99 -22.57
C ARG A 93 -5.20 -11.66 -23.50
N HIS A 94 -5.99 -12.61 -23.00
CA HIS A 94 -6.71 -13.57 -23.82
C HIS A 94 -8.24 -13.53 -23.66
N GLU A 95 -8.74 -12.97 -22.57
CA GLU A 95 -10.17 -12.98 -22.23
C GLU A 95 -10.72 -11.55 -22.20
N LYS A 96 -11.96 -11.37 -22.65
CA LYS A 96 -12.66 -10.08 -22.60
C LYS A 96 -13.33 -9.83 -21.25
N GLU A 97 -13.67 -10.89 -20.51
CA GLU A 97 -14.32 -10.80 -19.20
C GLU A 97 -13.41 -11.34 -18.09
N HIS A 98 -13.03 -10.47 -17.15
CA HIS A 98 -12.11 -10.77 -16.04
C HIS A 98 -12.48 -10.03 -14.75
N THR A 99 -13.76 -9.73 -14.57
CA THR A 99 -14.28 -8.94 -13.44
C THR A 99 -13.87 -9.47 -12.08
N VAL A 100 -13.97 -10.77 -11.85
CA VAL A 100 -13.63 -11.41 -10.57
C VAL A 100 -12.14 -11.22 -10.25
N GLN A 101 -11.26 -11.48 -11.20
CA GLN A 101 -9.81 -11.38 -11.01
C GLN A 101 -9.34 -9.93 -10.78
N ILE A 102 -10.10 -8.96 -11.29
CA ILE A 102 -9.84 -7.54 -11.08
C ILE A 102 -10.27 -7.12 -9.68
N ALA A 103 -11.44 -7.60 -9.22
CA ALA A 103 -12.05 -7.20 -7.95
C ALA A 103 -11.41 -7.88 -6.73
N ASP A 104 -11.09 -9.17 -6.82
CA ASP A 104 -10.71 -10.02 -5.68
C ASP A 104 -9.24 -9.91 -5.24
N CYS A 105 -8.58 -8.81 -5.48
CA CYS A 105 -7.21 -8.60 -5.07
C CYS A 105 -7.11 -7.72 -3.81
N LEU A 106 -6.28 -8.13 -2.85
CA LEU A 106 -5.96 -7.31 -1.66
C LEU A 106 -5.23 -6.01 -1.98
N MET A 107 -4.71 -5.83 -3.19
CA MET A 107 -3.93 -4.66 -3.61
C MET A 107 -2.70 -4.40 -2.71
N CYS A 108 -2.19 -5.42 -2.04
CA CYS A 108 -1.11 -5.28 -1.06
C CYS A 108 0.30 -5.10 -1.66
N GLY A 109 0.48 -5.33 -2.96
CA GLY A 109 1.74 -5.11 -3.68
C GLY A 109 2.88 -6.10 -3.39
N ARG A 110 2.66 -7.20 -2.64
CA ARG A 110 3.72 -8.21 -2.38
C ARG A 110 4.24 -8.86 -3.66
N CYS A 111 3.36 -9.08 -4.61
CA CYS A 111 3.71 -9.62 -5.92
C CYS A 111 4.56 -8.65 -6.76
N GLU A 112 4.30 -7.34 -6.65
CA GLU A 112 5.11 -6.29 -7.30
C GLU A 112 6.51 -6.24 -6.71
N ALA A 113 6.60 -6.23 -5.37
CA ALA A 113 7.88 -6.19 -4.65
C ALA A 113 8.77 -7.40 -4.92
N ALA A 114 8.17 -8.55 -5.29
CA ALA A 114 8.89 -9.78 -5.64
C ALA A 114 9.14 -9.94 -7.15
N CYS A 115 8.57 -9.07 -7.98
CA CYS A 115 8.69 -9.16 -9.43
C CYS A 115 10.07 -8.68 -9.90
N PRO A 116 10.89 -9.51 -10.56
CA PRO A 116 12.21 -9.11 -11.03
C PRO A 116 12.14 -8.00 -12.10
N VAL A 117 11.02 -7.90 -12.82
CA VAL A 117 10.76 -6.88 -13.85
C VAL A 117 10.12 -5.62 -13.25
N ASP A 118 9.76 -5.63 -11.96
CA ASP A 118 9.07 -4.53 -11.26
C ASP A 118 7.75 -4.09 -11.95
N LEU A 119 6.93 -5.06 -12.36
CA LEU A 119 5.62 -4.79 -12.96
C LEU A 119 4.67 -4.14 -11.95
N LYS A 120 3.98 -3.09 -12.36
CA LYS A 120 3.01 -2.36 -11.52
C LYS A 120 1.61 -2.99 -11.61
N LEU A 121 1.49 -4.17 -11.00
CA LEU A 121 0.30 -5.04 -11.09
C LEU A 121 -0.95 -4.42 -10.45
N ASN A 122 -0.78 -3.67 -9.36
CA ASN A 122 -1.87 -2.94 -8.71
C ASN A 122 -2.42 -1.84 -9.63
N ALA A 123 -1.53 -1.10 -10.29
CA ALA A 123 -1.94 -0.08 -11.24
C ALA A 123 -2.64 -0.68 -12.46
N LEU A 124 -2.14 -1.82 -12.98
CA LEU A 124 -2.82 -2.57 -14.04
C LEU A 124 -4.22 -3.03 -13.64
N ARG A 125 -4.38 -3.56 -12.40
CA ARG A 125 -5.70 -3.95 -11.90
C ARG A 125 -6.64 -2.76 -11.76
N LEU A 126 -6.11 -1.67 -11.18
CA LEU A 126 -6.92 -0.46 -10.96
C LEU A 126 -7.40 0.16 -12.27
N SER A 127 -6.57 0.13 -13.33
CA SER A 127 -6.96 0.65 -14.65
C SER A 127 -8.06 -0.16 -15.35
N GLN A 128 -8.34 -1.38 -14.86
CA GLN A 128 -9.42 -2.23 -15.37
C GLN A 128 -10.67 -2.18 -14.49
N ARG A 129 -10.63 -1.51 -13.33
CA ARG A 129 -11.80 -1.40 -12.45
C ARG A 129 -12.76 -0.35 -13.00
N THR A 130 -13.98 -0.80 -13.20
CA THR A 130 -15.16 0.06 -13.39
C THR A 130 -15.86 0.25 -12.05
N ASP A 131 -16.84 1.12 -11.99
CA ASP A 131 -17.60 1.34 -10.76
C ASP A 131 -18.37 0.08 -10.35
N TYR A 132 -17.85 -0.62 -9.35
CA TYR A 132 -18.49 -1.79 -8.74
C TYR A 132 -19.43 -1.44 -7.60
N THR A 133 -19.45 -0.20 -7.16
CA THR A 133 -20.19 0.16 -5.94
C THR A 133 -21.66 0.44 -6.21
N HIS A 134 -22.04 0.73 -7.45
CA HIS A 134 -23.40 1.20 -7.82
C HIS A 134 -23.94 2.26 -6.86
N ILE A 135 -23.02 2.96 -6.16
CA ILE A 135 -23.38 4.01 -5.21
C ILE A 135 -23.97 5.15 -6.02
N THR A 136 -25.26 5.39 -5.84
CA THR A 136 -25.94 6.58 -6.33
C THR A 136 -25.20 7.82 -5.84
N LYS A 137 -25.22 8.89 -6.63
CA LYS A 137 -24.54 10.16 -6.34
C LYS A 137 -24.78 10.56 -4.88
N SER A 138 -23.76 10.39 -4.04
CA SER A 138 -23.76 10.90 -2.68
C SER A 138 -23.12 12.29 -2.71
N THR A 139 -23.77 13.25 -2.08
CA THR A 139 -23.25 14.62 -1.96
C THR A 139 -22.17 14.74 -0.90
N TYR A 140 -22.02 13.70 -0.05
CA TYR A 140 -21.11 13.70 1.11
C TYR A 140 -21.28 14.95 1.98
N ASP A 141 -22.51 15.34 2.27
CA ASP A 141 -22.85 16.57 3.01
C ASP A 141 -22.41 16.53 4.47
N TYR A 142 -22.07 15.36 4.99
CA TYR A 142 -21.43 15.25 6.31
C TYR A 142 -20.01 15.86 6.34
N ILE A 143 -19.38 16.05 5.17
CA ILE A 143 -18.11 16.77 5.06
C ILE A 143 -18.43 18.25 4.86
N GLN A 144 -18.69 18.95 5.97
CA GLN A 144 -18.96 20.38 5.94
C GLN A 144 -17.66 21.16 6.02
N PRO A 145 -17.55 22.31 5.33
CA PRO A 145 -16.49 23.25 5.59
C PRO A 145 -16.68 23.78 7.01
N GLN A 146 -15.74 23.46 7.90
CA GLN A 146 -15.71 24.10 9.23
C GLN A 146 -14.60 25.14 9.22
N PRO A 147 -14.79 26.28 9.93
CA PRO A 147 -13.70 27.18 10.19
C PRO A 147 -12.67 26.40 11.02
N ALA A 148 -11.56 26.03 10.40
CA ALA A 148 -10.43 25.50 11.13
C ALA A 148 -9.75 26.66 11.84
N LEU A 149 -9.39 26.47 13.10
CA LEU A 149 -8.54 27.42 13.79
C LEU A 149 -7.17 27.39 13.08
N PRO A 150 -6.61 28.56 12.70
CA PRO A 150 -5.31 28.61 12.09
C PRO A 150 -4.26 27.96 13.00
N ALA A 151 -3.50 27.03 12.46
CA ALA A 151 -2.43 26.34 13.20
C ALA A 151 -1.30 25.96 12.24
N LYS A 152 -0.10 25.71 12.77
CA LYS A 152 1.06 25.31 11.96
C LYS A 152 0.91 23.92 11.37
N VAL A 153 0.23 23.01 12.09
CA VAL A 153 0.05 21.60 11.73
C VAL A 153 -1.45 21.29 11.66
N ALA A 154 -1.89 20.70 10.57
CA ALA A 154 -3.21 20.08 10.46
C ALA A 154 -3.08 18.57 10.75
N TYR A 155 -3.88 18.04 11.66
CA TYR A 155 -3.98 16.61 11.92
C TYR A 155 -5.26 16.04 11.33
N PHE A 156 -5.13 14.96 10.56
CA PHE A 156 -6.25 14.24 9.96
C PHE A 156 -6.17 12.77 10.36
N ALA A 157 -7.06 12.31 11.23
CA ALA A 157 -7.10 10.94 11.71
C ALA A 157 -7.70 9.97 10.67
N GLY A 158 -8.69 10.44 9.91
CA GLY A 158 -9.45 9.66 8.95
C GLY A 158 -10.42 8.67 9.60
N CYS A 159 -11.34 8.12 8.79
CA CYS A 159 -12.40 7.22 9.28
C CYS A 159 -11.87 6.01 10.06
N MET A 160 -10.70 5.45 9.68
CA MET A 160 -10.12 4.33 10.40
C MET A 160 -9.46 4.76 11.73
N GLY A 161 -8.93 5.97 11.83
CA GLY A 161 -8.45 6.56 13.07
C GLY A 161 -9.56 6.65 14.12
N HIS A 162 -10.74 7.16 13.74
CA HIS A 162 -11.91 7.22 14.63
C HIS A 162 -12.44 5.84 15.07
N LEU A 163 -12.14 4.79 14.32
CA LEU A 163 -12.44 3.40 14.73
C LEU A 163 -11.35 2.77 15.61
N THR A 164 -10.26 3.50 15.86
CA THR A 164 -9.15 3.12 16.76
C THR A 164 -8.75 4.33 17.61
N PRO A 165 -9.61 4.79 18.54
CA PRO A 165 -9.46 6.06 19.25
C PRO A 165 -8.16 6.15 20.07
N SER A 166 -7.59 5.03 20.50
CA SER A 166 -6.31 5.01 21.21
C SER A 166 -5.15 5.57 20.39
N VAL A 167 -5.18 5.44 19.05
CA VAL A 167 -4.17 6.05 18.15
C VAL A 167 -4.32 7.59 18.14
N ILE A 168 -5.56 8.08 18.12
CA ILE A 168 -5.83 9.53 18.19
C ILE A 168 -5.36 10.08 19.52
N GLN A 169 -5.74 9.43 20.64
CA GLN A 169 -5.34 9.84 21.99
C GLN A 169 -3.81 9.88 22.15
N ALA A 170 -3.13 8.89 21.60
CA ALA A 170 -1.67 8.84 21.59
C ALA A 170 -1.06 10.02 20.83
N MET A 171 -1.58 10.34 19.62
CA MET A 171 -1.10 11.46 18.82
C MET A 171 -1.37 12.80 19.52
N GLU A 172 -2.56 13.02 20.10
CA GLU A 172 -2.88 14.23 20.84
C GLU A 172 -2.01 14.38 22.09
N HIS A 173 -1.71 13.28 22.78
CA HIS A 173 -0.75 13.30 23.90
C HIS A 173 0.63 13.75 23.44
N ILE A 174 1.13 13.19 22.35
CA ILE A 174 2.43 13.53 21.76
C ILE A 174 2.47 14.99 21.31
N PHE A 175 1.44 15.48 20.62
CA PHE A 175 1.36 16.87 20.20
C PHE A 175 1.43 17.83 21.38
N ARG A 176 0.67 17.56 22.45
CA ARG A 176 0.72 18.35 23.69
C ARG A 176 2.10 18.33 24.34
N LYS A 177 2.71 17.15 24.43
CA LYS A 177 4.05 16.96 25.03
C LYS A 177 5.12 17.70 24.25
N ALA A 178 5.03 17.72 22.92
CA ALA A 178 5.95 18.41 22.02
C ALA A 178 5.66 19.90 21.85
N GLY A 179 4.60 20.44 22.47
CA GLY A 179 4.19 21.84 22.30
C GLY A 179 3.78 22.17 20.86
N VAL A 180 3.21 21.22 20.12
CA VAL A 180 2.82 21.42 18.73
C VAL A 180 1.56 22.27 18.65
N ASP A 181 1.63 23.35 17.88
CA ASP A 181 0.48 24.14 17.48
C ASP A 181 -0.24 23.42 16.33
N TYR A 182 -1.37 22.76 16.64
CA TYR A 182 -2.11 21.93 15.67
C TYR A 182 -3.62 22.19 15.70
N THR A 183 -4.25 21.92 14.56
CA THR A 183 -5.71 21.85 14.41
C THR A 183 -6.11 20.45 13.99
N PHE A 184 -7.16 19.89 14.60
CA PHE A 184 -7.66 18.56 14.30
C PHE A 184 -8.80 18.66 13.27
N ILE A 185 -8.49 18.35 12.01
CA ILE A 185 -9.38 18.60 10.85
C ILE A 185 -10.69 17.82 10.94
N ASP A 186 -10.66 16.57 11.34
CA ASP A 186 -11.83 15.69 11.39
C ASP A 186 -12.21 15.28 12.81
N GLN A 187 -11.97 16.18 13.82
CA GLN A 187 -12.19 15.89 15.23
C GLN A 187 -13.61 15.43 15.57
N GLN A 188 -14.62 16.06 14.97
CA GLN A 188 -16.03 15.79 15.31
C GLN A 188 -16.59 14.55 14.64
N THR A 189 -16.04 14.15 13.49
CA THR A 189 -16.53 13.00 12.71
C THR A 189 -15.44 12.42 11.84
N GLY A 190 -15.36 11.10 11.79
CA GLY A 190 -14.42 10.41 10.93
C GLY A 190 -14.70 10.64 9.45
N ILE A 191 -13.82 11.39 8.78
CA ILE A 191 -13.95 11.74 7.37
C ILE A 191 -13.19 10.74 6.50
N CYS A 192 -13.81 10.32 5.38
CA CYS A 192 -13.17 9.47 4.40
C CYS A 192 -12.23 10.28 3.49
N CYS A 193 -11.03 9.77 3.21
CA CYS A 193 -10.11 10.38 2.25
C CYS A 193 -10.46 10.10 0.78
N GLY A 194 -11.52 9.35 0.49
CA GLY A 194 -11.93 8.99 -0.88
C GLY A 194 -11.25 7.75 -1.48
N ARG A 195 -10.22 7.20 -0.86
CA ARG A 195 -9.48 6.03 -1.39
C ARG A 195 -10.35 4.82 -1.68
N PRO A 196 -11.32 4.42 -0.82
CA PRO A 196 -12.20 3.29 -1.14
C PRO A 196 -12.98 3.47 -2.44
N MET A 197 -13.45 4.69 -2.73
CA MET A 197 -14.17 4.99 -3.97
C MET A 197 -13.23 4.88 -5.18
N MET A 198 -12.00 5.39 -5.08
CA MET A 198 -10.99 5.26 -6.12
C MET A 198 -10.66 3.81 -6.41
N LEU A 199 -10.48 3.01 -5.37
CA LEU A 199 -10.17 1.58 -5.49
C LEU A 199 -11.34 0.76 -6.03
N ALA A 200 -12.57 1.22 -5.85
CA ALA A 200 -13.77 0.63 -6.44
C ALA A 200 -14.03 1.08 -7.89
N GLY A 201 -13.26 2.04 -8.42
CA GLY A 201 -13.46 2.61 -9.76
C GLY A 201 -14.48 3.75 -9.83
N ASN A 202 -15.07 4.15 -8.67
CA ASN A 202 -16.02 5.27 -8.62
C ASN A 202 -15.28 6.61 -8.49
N HIS A 203 -14.77 7.08 -9.63
CA HIS A 203 -13.98 8.30 -9.68
C HIS A 203 -14.80 9.57 -9.42
N SER A 204 -16.10 9.57 -9.79
CA SER A 204 -16.99 10.72 -9.56
C SER A 204 -17.23 10.96 -8.07
N ALA A 205 -17.56 9.91 -7.32
CA ALA A 205 -17.71 9.99 -5.87
C ALA A 205 -16.40 10.38 -5.17
N ALA A 206 -15.28 9.80 -5.64
CA ALA A 206 -13.97 10.13 -5.11
C ALA A 206 -13.62 11.62 -5.29
N SER A 207 -13.91 12.20 -6.46
CA SER A 207 -13.65 13.63 -6.75
C SER A 207 -14.41 14.56 -5.79
N VAL A 208 -15.69 14.28 -5.52
CA VAL A 208 -16.48 15.07 -4.58
C VAL A 208 -15.85 15.08 -3.18
N ILE A 209 -15.43 13.89 -2.71
CA ILE A 209 -14.76 13.77 -1.40
C ILE A 209 -13.44 14.57 -1.38
N VAL A 210 -12.64 14.43 -2.44
CA VAL A 210 -11.34 15.11 -2.57
C VAL A 210 -11.50 16.61 -2.51
N GLU A 211 -12.41 17.18 -3.30
CA GLU A 211 -12.63 18.64 -3.33
C GLU A 211 -13.09 19.19 -1.97
N LYS A 212 -14.07 18.52 -1.33
CA LYS A 212 -14.54 18.94 0.00
C LYS A 212 -13.46 18.88 1.06
N ASN A 213 -12.68 17.80 1.10
CA ASN A 213 -11.60 17.66 2.07
C ASN A 213 -10.44 18.63 1.80
N LYS A 214 -10.11 18.84 0.51
CA LYS A 214 -9.07 19.78 0.10
C LYS A 214 -9.39 21.18 0.61
N ALA A 215 -10.59 21.67 0.34
CA ALA A 215 -11.03 22.97 0.83
C ALA A 215 -10.92 23.07 2.37
N ARG A 216 -11.31 22.02 3.09
CA ARG A 216 -11.24 21.97 4.55
C ARG A 216 -9.79 22.03 5.07
N ILE A 217 -8.87 21.30 4.43
CA ILE A 217 -7.45 21.27 4.80
C ILE A 217 -6.80 22.63 4.50
N GLU A 218 -7.04 23.19 3.31
CA GLU A 218 -6.47 24.47 2.89
C GLU A 218 -6.99 25.64 3.75
N ASN A 219 -8.26 25.62 4.15
CA ASN A 219 -8.86 26.62 5.05
C ASN A 219 -8.24 26.61 6.47
N SER A 220 -7.53 25.54 6.86
CA SER A 220 -6.80 25.52 8.13
C SER A 220 -5.59 26.45 8.17
N GLY A 221 -5.09 26.88 7.00
CA GLY A 221 -3.89 27.70 6.89
C GLY A 221 -2.59 26.98 7.31
N ALA A 222 -2.66 25.67 7.60
CA ALA A 222 -1.49 24.88 8.04
C ALA A 222 -0.48 24.70 6.91
N GLY A 223 0.81 24.73 7.25
CA GLY A 223 1.91 24.40 6.33
C GLY A 223 2.23 22.91 6.26
N LEU A 224 1.69 22.12 7.16
CA LEU A 224 1.94 20.68 7.30
C LEU A 224 0.65 19.92 7.60
N LEU A 225 0.40 18.84 6.87
CA LEU A 225 -0.66 17.87 7.16
C LEU A 225 -0.04 16.58 7.70
N VAL A 226 -0.43 16.18 8.92
CA VAL A 226 -0.05 14.89 9.52
C VAL A 226 -1.25 13.96 9.53
N THR A 227 -1.07 12.71 9.13
CA THR A 227 -2.12 11.69 9.22
C THR A 227 -1.58 10.36 9.77
N SER A 228 -2.38 9.69 10.59
CA SER A 228 -2.01 8.38 11.16
C SER A 228 -2.36 7.20 10.24
N CYS A 229 -3.08 7.44 9.14
CA CYS A 229 -3.50 6.38 8.24
C CYS A 229 -2.66 6.38 6.95
N PRO A 230 -1.90 5.31 6.65
CA PRO A 230 -1.13 5.20 5.41
C PRO A 230 -1.96 5.34 4.13
N ILE A 231 -3.21 4.88 4.18
CA ILE A 231 -4.15 4.99 3.07
C ILE A 231 -4.48 6.45 2.79
N CYS A 232 -4.77 7.23 3.86
CA CYS A 232 -4.99 8.67 3.75
C CYS A 232 -3.72 9.40 3.29
N TYR A 233 -2.57 9.05 3.87
CA TYR A 233 -1.27 9.61 3.51
C TYR A 233 -0.98 9.48 2.01
N LYS A 234 -1.11 8.26 1.47
CA LYS A 234 -0.95 8.01 0.04
C LYS A 234 -1.93 8.83 -0.80
N THR A 235 -3.19 8.85 -0.39
CA THR A 235 -4.24 9.54 -1.13
C THR A 235 -4.00 11.06 -1.16
N PHE A 236 -3.60 11.66 -0.04
CA PHE A 236 -3.26 13.09 0.01
C PHE A 236 -2.08 13.43 -0.88
N ARG A 237 -1.06 12.59 -0.94
CA ARG A 237 0.11 12.82 -1.80
C ARG A 237 -0.15 12.64 -3.29
N GLU A 238 -0.99 11.67 -3.66
CA GLU A 238 -1.20 11.31 -5.05
C GLU A 238 -2.38 12.01 -5.71
N GLU A 239 -3.43 12.36 -4.94
CA GLU A 239 -4.71 12.77 -5.50
C GLU A 239 -5.12 14.21 -5.17
N TYR A 240 -4.73 14.72 -4.02
CA TYR A 240 -5.28 15.99 -3.52
C TYR A 240 -4.59 17.24 -4.08
N ARG A 241 -3.35 17.13 -4.57
CA ARG A 241 -2.56 18.29 -5.06
C ARG A 241 -2.59 19.46 -4.05
N LEU A 242 -2.32 19.15 -2.79
CA LEU A 242 -2.26 20.12 -1.70
C LEU A 242 -1.01 21.01 -1.82
N ASN A 243 -1.15 22.30 -1.52
CA ASN A 243 -0.03 23.23 -1.47
C ASN A 243 0.59 23.29 -0.05
N LEU A 244 0.80 22.10 0.56
CA LEU A 244 1.43 21.95 1.86
C LEU A 244 2.15 20.59 1.92
N LYS A 245 3.08 20.46 2.86
CA LYS A 245 3.78 19.18 3.10
C LYS A 245 2.81 18.19 3.73
N VAL A 246 2.82 16.94 3.26
CA VAL A 246 2.05 15.83 3.86
C VAL A 246 3.04 14.84 4.47
N MET A 247 2.81 14.46 5.73
CA MET A 247 3.61 13.49 6.47
C MET A 247 2.73 12.41 7.07
N HIS A 248 3.23 11.18 7.02
CA HIS A 248 2.68 10.12 7.85
C HIS A 248 3.12 10.34 9.32
N HIS A 249 2.30 9.93 10.28
CA HIS A 249 2.63 10.18 11.70
C HIS A 249 4.00 9.58 12.10
N THR A 250 4.43 8.46 11.50
CA THR A 250 5.75 7.89 11.78
C THR A 250 6.91 8.78 11.33
N GLU A 251 6.76 9.48 10.20
CA GLU A 251 7.76 10.44 9.73
C GLU A 251 7.78 11.65 10.67
N TYR A 252 6.60 12.12 11.09
CA TYR A 252 6.48 13.24 12.02
C TYR A 252 7.01 12.91 13.41
N LEU A 253 6.70 11.72 13.94
CA LEU A 253 7.27 11.24 15.21
C LEU A 253 8.80 11.16 15.16
N ASN A 254 9.34 10.66 14.05
CA ASN A 254 10.79 10.62 13.85
C ASN A 254 11.41 12.03 13.84
N ASP A 255 10.74 13.01 13.21
CA ASP A 255 11.18 14.40 13.22
C ASP A 255 11.12 15.01 14.62
N LEU A 256 10.06 14.74 15.40
CA LEU A 256 9.95 15.21 16.78
C LEU A 256 11.06 14.65 17.69
N ILE A 257 11.38 13.36 17.55
CA ILE A 257 12.46 12.70 18.30
C ILE A 257 13.83 13.27 17.90
N ARG A 258 14.10 13.37 16.59
CA ARG A 258 15.40 13.88 16.10
C ARG A 258 15.66 15.33 16.50
N ASN A 259 14.61 16.15 16.54
CA ASN A 259 14.69 17.56 16.98
C ASN A 259 14.59 17.70 18.51
N LYS A 260 14.56 16.59 19.27
CA LYS A 260 14.47 16.56 20.73
C LYS A 260 13.24 17.30 21.29
N LEU A 261 12.16 17.40 20.50
CA LEU A 261 10.88 17.93 20.96
C LEU A 261 10.13 16.93 21.85
N ILE A 262 10.42 15.66 21.68
CA ILE A 262 10.09 14.55 22.58
C ILE A 262 11.31 13.68 22.78
N THR A 263 11.44 13.10 23.98
CA THR A 263 12.55 12.22 24.36
C THR A 263 11.99 10.94 24.98
N PRO A 264 11.47 10.01 24.15
CA PRO A 264 10.97 8.76 24.69
C PRO A 264 12.13 7.90 25.23
N HIS A 265 11.86 7.14 26.30
CA HIS A 265 12.79 6.13 26.78
C HIS A 265 12.61 4.81 26.04
N GLN A 266 13.64 4.00 25.97
CA GLN A 266 13.57 2.67 25.40
C GLN A 266 13.02 1.69 26.45
N SER A 267 11.98 0.94 26.11
CA SER A 267 11.43 -0.14 26.93
C SER A 267 12.15 -1.46 26.61
N GLU A 268 12.12 -2.39 27.60
CA GLU A 268 12.70 -3.73 27.44
C GLU A 268 11.84 -4.68 26.58
N LEU A 269 10.69 -4.22 26.08
CA LEU A 269 9.77 -5.04 25.30
C LEU A 269 10.38 -5.45 23.95
N LYS A 270 10.34 -6.74 23.66
CA LYS A 270 10.65 -7.31 22.35
C LYS A 270 9.47 -7.09 21.40
N THR A 271 9.71 -6.37 20.33
CA THR A 271 8.66 -6.01 19.39
C THR A 271 8.91 -6.59 18.01
N VAL A 272 7.85 -7.03 17.32
CA VAL A 272 7.88 -7.25 15.89
C VAL A 272 7.09 -6.15 15.19
N PHE A 273 7.54 -5.72 14.02
CA PHE A 273 6.91 -4.64 13.28
C PHE A 273 6.24 -5.13 12.01
N HIS A 274 4.95 -4.89 11.92
CA HIS A 274 4.21 -5.06 10.68
C HIS A 274 4.28 -3.76 9.86
N ASN A 275 5.01 -3.78 8.74
CA ASN A 275 5.03 -2.66 7.79
C ASN A 275 3.71 -2.60 7.00
N PRO A 276 2.86 -1.57 7.17
CA PRO A 276 1.62 -1.46 6.41
C PRO A 276 1.90 -1.37 4.91
N CYS A 277 1.13 -2.10 4.11
CA CYS A 277 1.37 -2.20 2.67
C CYS A 277 1.29 -0.86 1.93
N GLU A 278 0.36 0.01 2.30
CA GLU A 278 0.22 1.34 1.69
C GLU A 278 1.31 2.32 2.16
N LEU A 279 1.91 2.12 3.35
CA LEU A 279 3.03 2.93 3.83
C LEU A 279 4.34 2.49 3.18
N GLY A 280 4.70 1.21 3.36
CA GLY A 280 5.95 0.66 2.84
C GLY A 280 5.93 0.54 1.32
N ARG A 281 5.28 -0.50 0.79
CA ARG A 281 5.26 -0.76 -0.66
C ARG A 281 4.54 0.32 -1.47
N GLY A 282 3.53 0.98 -0.88
CA GLY A 282 2.76 2.02 -1.54
C GLY A 282 3.43 3.38 -1.59
N CYS A 283 4.22 3.76 -0.57
CA CYS A 283 4.82 5.09 -0.43
C CYS A 283 6.33 5.07 -0.19
N ASP A 284 6.95 3.89 -0.13
CA ASP A 284 8.39 3.67 0.14
C ASP A 284 8.88 4.23 1.49
N VAL A 285 7.99 4.29 2.48
CA VAL A 285 8.31 4.75 3.84
C VAL A 285 8.61 3.55 4.73
N TYR A 286 9.89 3.28 4.94
CA TYR A 286 10.40 2.19 5.78
C TYR A 286 11.30 2.71 6.92
N ALA A 287 12.17 3.66 6.63
CA ALA A 287 13.18 4.11 7.58
C ALA A 287 12.58 4.81 8.80
N ALA A 288 11.61 5.69 8.63
CA ALA A 288 11.03 6.46 9.72
C ALA A 288 10.37 5.57 10.80
N PRO A 289 9.45 4.65 10.47
CA PRO A 289 8.88 3.76 11.48
C PRO A 289 9.94 2.86 12.14
N ASP A 290 10.95 2.41 11.40
CA ASP A 290 12.04 1.60 11.94
C ASP A 290 12.86 2.38 12.98
N GLN A 291 13.26 3.61 12.66
CA GLN A 291 14.02 4.48 13.57
C GLN A 291 13.24 4.81 14.84
N VAL A 292 11.94 5.15 14.69
CA VAL A 292 11.08 5.41 15.83
C VAL A 292 10.98 4.18 16.74
N LEU A 293 10.74 3.00 16.17
CA LEU A 293 10.55 1.79 16.95
C LEU A 293 11.83 1.37 17.69
N GLN A 294 13.00 1.49 17.06
CA GLN A 294 14.29 1.22 17.68
C GLN A 294 14.59 2.16 18.87
N THR A 295 14.02 3.37 18.84
CA THR A 295 14.19 4.32 19.96
C THR A 295 13.35 3.93 21.18
N VAL A 296 12.20 3.28 20.98
CA VAL A 296 11.22 3.02 22.06
C VAL A 296 11.13 1.56 22.50
N SER A 297 11.75 0.60 21.78
CA SER A 297 11.68 -0.82 22.11
C SER A 297 12.80 -1.64 21.46
N HIS A 298 12.92 -2.92 21.85
CA HIS A 298 13.80 -3.88 21.21
C HIS A 298 13.13 -4.52 20.00
N LYS A 299 13.32 -3.95 18.82
CA LYS A 299 12.76 -4.49 17.57
C LYS A 299 13.46 -5.79 17.18
N LEU A 300 12.71 -6.88 17.08
CA LEU A 300 13.17 -8.16 16.53
C LEU A 300 13.20 -8.10 15.01
N ALA A 301 14.28 -8.59 14.40
CA ALA A 301 14.37 -8.75 12.95
C ALA A 301 13.56 -9.97 12.51
N THR A 302 12.82 -9.84 11.43
CA THR A 302 11.99 -10.92 10.87
C THR A 302 12.19 -11.04 9.35
N VAL A 303 11.88 -12.20 8.78
CA VAL A 303 11.86 -12.37 7.32
C VAL A 303 10.73 -11.57 6.66
N TYR A 304 9.81 -11.04 7.46
CA TYR A 304 8.67 -10.23 7.01
C TYR A 304 8.91 -8.72 7.14
N ASP A 305 10.14 -8.29 7.38
CA ASP A 305 10.46 -6.87 7.46
C ASP A 305 10.44 -6.19 6.07
N GLY A 306 10.19 -4.90 6.08
CA GLY A 306 10.23 -4.05 4.88
C GLY A 306 9.28 -4.52 3.77
N LYS A 307 9.80 -4.70 2.57
CA LYS A 307 9.03 -5.10 1.38
C LYS A 307 8.37 -6.47 1.50
N ASN A 308 8.90 -7.36 2.36
CA ASN A 308 8.36 -8.70 2.58
C ASN A 308 7.17 -8.75 3.54
N SER A 309 6.80 -7.64 4.15
CA SER A 309 5.72 -7.56 5.13
C SER A 309 4.44 -8.21 4.63
N LEU A 310 3.79 -8.99 5.51
CA LEU A 310 2.52 -9.63 5.21
C LEU A 310 1.38 -8.60 5.10
N CYS A 311 0.32 -8.92 4.37
CA CYS A 311 -0.89 -8.12 4.37
C CYS A 311 -1.75 -8.46 5.59
N CYS A 312 -2.32 -7.45 6.22
CA CYS A 312 -3.23 -7.66 7.35
C CYS A 312 -4.60 -8.24 6.95
N GLY A 313 -4.91 -8.35 5.66
CA GLY A 313 -6.22 -8.79 5.17
C GLY A 313 -7.31 -7.71 5.18
N GLY A 314 -7.06 -6.54 5.79
CA GLY A 314 -8.01 -5.44 5.94
C GLY A 314 -8.21 -4.57 4.70
N SER A 315 -7.96 -5.08 3.50
CA SER A 315 -8.03 -4.30 2.26
C SER A 315 -9.41 -3.66 2.04
N LEU A 316 -9.40 -2.34 1.81
CA LEU A 316 -10.61 -1.60 1.39
C LEU A 316 -10.94 -1.81 -0.09
N ALA A 317 -9.98 -2.35 -0.85
CA ALA A 317 -10.09 -2.55 -2.29
C ALA A 317 -10.86 -3.81 -2.70
N ASN A 318 -11.11 -4.72 -1.75
CA ASN A 318 -11.71 -6.00 -2.04
C ASN A 318 -13.07 -6.12 -1.35
N ILE A 319 -14.10 -6.13 -2.16
CA ILE A 319 -15.50 -6.23 -1.70
C ILE A 319 -16.02 -7.66 -1.70
N HIS A 320 -15.33 -8.59 -2.38
CA HIS A 320 -15.78 -9.97 -2.56
C HIS A 320 -15.21 -10.95 -1.53
N ILE A 321 -14.14 -10.59 -0.82
CA ILE A 321 -13.60 -11.42 0.27
C ILE A 321 -14.49 -11.25 1.50
N ASP A 322 -15.11 -12.31 1.93
CA ASP A 322 -15.98 -12.31 3.11
C ASP A 322 -15.19 -12.07 4.42
N PRO A 323 -15.86 -11.70 5.52
CA PRO A 323 -15.21 -11.42 6.80
C PRO A 323 -14.41 -12.60 7.36
N GLY A 324 -14.86 -13.84 7.18
CA GLY A 324 -14.16 -15.04 7.65
C GLY A 324 -12.86 -15.28 6.91
N GLN A 325 -12.86 -15.10 5.58
CA GLN A 325 -11.66 -15.16 4.75
C GLN A 325 -10.65 -14.08 5.14
N ARG A 326 -11.11 -12.84 5.40
CA ARG A 326 -10.23 -11.76 5.90
C ARG A 326 -9.60 -12.10 7.24
N THR A 327 -10.38 -12.66 8.16
CA THR A 327 -9.90 -13.11 9.47
C THR A 327 -8.85 -14.20 9.31
N ARG A 328 -9.03 -15.16 8.40
CA ARG A 328 -8.05 -16.21 8.12
C ARG A 328 -6.72 -15.62 7.64
N ILE A 329 -6.73 -14.71 6.66
CA ILE A 329 -5.52 -14.01 6.18
C ILE A 329 -4.82 -13.27 7.33
N SER A 330 -5.61 -12.59 8.16
CA SER A 330 -5.12 -11.84 9.32
C SER A 330 -4.49 -12.76 10.37
N SER A 331 -5.15 -13.87 10.70
CA SER A 331 -4.65 -14.86 11.65
C SER A 331 -3.36 -15.52 11.18
N ASP A 332 -3.25 -15.87 9.89
CA ASP A 332 -2.01 -16.42 9.33
C ASP A 332 -0.87 -15.40 9.41
N ALA A 333 -1.15 -14.12 9.14
CA ALA A 333 -0.15 -13.07 9.27
C ALA A 333 0.30 -12.87 10.73
N VAL A 334 -0.65 -12.82 11.68
CA VAL A 334 -0.34 -12.71 13.12
C VAL A 334 0.47 -13.91 13.59
N LYS A 335 0.06 -15.14 13.28
CA LYS A 335 0.82 -16.37 13.61
C LYS A 335 2.26 -16.31 13.10
N ALA A 336 2.46 -15.82 11.88
CA ALA A 336 3.79 -15.69 11.30
C ALA A 336 4.67 -14.67 12.06
N TYR A 337 4.11 -13.56 12.55
CA TYR A 337 4.84 -12.62 13.39
C TYR A 337 5.10 -13.15 14.78
N LEU A 338 4.12 -13.85 15.38
CA LEU A 338 4.24 -14.43 16.73
C LEU A 338 5.23 -15.61 16.83
N SER A 339 5.59 -16.24 15.72
CA SER A 339 6.64 -17.26 15.71
C SER A 339 8.01 -16.75 16.17
N TYR A 340 8.22 -15.43 16.19
CA TYR A 340 9.42 -14.77 16.72
C TYR A 340 9.34 -14.49 18.22
N GLN A 341 8.26 -14.91 18.89
CA GLN A 341 8.05 -14.74 20.34
C GLN A 341 8.20 -13.28 20.82
N PRO A 342 7.52 -12.31 20.22
CA PRO A 342 7.53 -10.93 20.68
C PRO A 342 6.61 -10.74 21.88
N ASP A 343 6.90 -9.73 22.69
CA ASP A 343 6.02 -9.24 23.75
C ASP A 343 4.90 -8.34 23.17
N LEU A 344 5.13 -7.76 21.96
CA LEU A 344 4.22 -6.81 21.34
C LEU A 344 4.33 -6.88 19.81
N LEU A 345 3.18 -6.90 19.13
CA LEU A 345 3.08 -6.68 17.67
C LEU A 345 2.73 -5.21 17.42
N VAL A 346 3.64 -4.51 16.74
CA VAL A 346 3.48 -3.08 16.41
C VAL A 346 3.15 -2.90 14.94
N THR A 347 2.27 -1.96 14.64
CA THR A 347 1.99 -1.52 13.26
C THR A 347 1.92 0.02 13.21
N ALA A 348 1.85 0.58 12.02
CA ALA A 348 1.68 2.02 11.81
C ALA A 348 0.47 2.30 10.90
N CYS A 349 -0.65 1.65 11.20
CA CYS A 349 -1.89 1.78 10.44
C CYS A 349 -3.11 1.42 11.28
N PRO A 350 -4.06 2.34 11.49
CA PRO A 350 -5.29 2.07 12.25
C PRO A 350 -6.09 0.89 11.71
N LEU A 351 -6.18 0.75 10.36
CA LEU A 351 -6.87 -0.39 9.74
C LEU A 351 -6.16 -1.72 10.05
N CYS A 352 -4.83 -1.77 9.95
CA CYS A 352 -4.06 -2.97 10.24
C CYS A 352 -4.20 -3.37 11.72
N LYS A 353 -4.07 -2.39 12.63
CA LYS A 353 -4.30 -2.61 14.08
C LYS A 353 -5.68 -3.19 14.33
N LYS A 354 -6.74 -2.53 13.84
CA LYS A 354 -8.12 -3.00 14.01
C LYS A 354 -8.35 -4.40 13.44
N THR A 355 -7.69 -4.73 12.33
CA THR A 355 -7.84 -6.03 11.67
C THR A 355 -7.14 -7.12 12.48
N PHE A 356 -5.93 -6.89 12.95
CA PHE A 356 -5.19 -7.83 13.79
C PHE A 356 -5.84 -8.04 15.17
N MET A 357 -6.40 -7.00 15.78
CA MET A 357 -7.13 -7.11 17.05
C MET A 357 -8.38 -8.02 17.00
N LYS A 358 -8.84 -8.40 15.80
CA LYS A 358 -9.92 -9.38 15.63
C LYS A 358 -9.43 -10.83 15.63
N THR A 359 -8.12 -11.04 15.62
CA THR A 359 -7.54 -12.37 15.68
C THR A 359 -7.40 -12.83 17.12
N ASP A 360 -7.49 -14.14 17.34
CA ASP A 360 -7.27 -14.73 18.66
C ASP A 360 -5.76 -14.75 18.97
N THR A 361 -5.31 -13.77 19.76
CA THR A 361 -3.92 -13.64 20.20
C THR A 361 -3.82 -13.03 21.59
N ALA A 362 -2.95 -13.61 22.43
CA ALA A 362 -2.62 -13.08 23.74
C ALA A 362 -1.59 -11.93 23.69
N VAL A 363 -0.85 -11.80 22.58
CA VAL A 363 0.15 -10.72 22.41
C VAL A 363 -0.57 -9.42 22.06
N PRO A 364 -0.32 -8.33 22.81
CA PRO A 364 -0.91 -7.03 22.54
C PRO A 364 -0.55 -6.52 21.13
N ILE A 365 -1.50 -5.78 20.51
CA ILE A 365 -1.32 -5.17 19.19
C ILE A 365 -1.48 -3.66 19.35
N LYS A 366 -0.42 -2.90 19.07
CA LYS A 366 -0.41 -1.44 19.21
C LYS A 366 0.00 -0.74 17.92
N ASP A 367 -0.47 0.49 17.79
CA ASP A 367 0.11 1.42 16.83
C ASP A 367 1.41 2.00 17.40
N ILE A 368 2.35 2.35 16.52
CA ILE A 368 3.63 2.91 16.94
C ILE A 368 3.48 4.22 17.73
N ALA A 369 2.44 5.01 17.45
CA ALA A 369 2.14 6.22 18.23
C ALA A 369 1.81 5.91 19.68
N GLU A 370 1.11 4.80 19.96
CA GLU A 370 0.79 4.37 21.33
C GLU A 370 2.07 3.97 22.09
N VAL A 371 2.96 3.24 21.41
CA VAL A 371 4.25 2.86 22.01
C VAL A 371 5.10 4.09 22.33
N VAL A 372 5.15 5.08 21.42
CA VAL A 372 5.85 6.34 21.67
C VAL A 372 5.21 7.11 22.84
N ALA A 373 3.87 7.24 22.86
CA ALA A 373 3.17 7.97 23.90
C ALA A 373 3.37 7.36 25.30
N GLU A 374 3.36 6.05 25.41
CA GLU A 374 3.62 5.32 26.68
C GLU A 374 5.05 5.51 27.19
N ASN A 375 6.00 5.70 26.28
CA ASN A 375 7.42 5.91 26.61
C ASN A 375 7.84 7.39 26.71
N CYS A 376 6.93 8.33 26.43
CA CYS A 376 7.10 9.77 26.61
C CYS A 376 6.44 10.19 27.94
N ARG A 377 7.08 9.95 29.08
CA ARG A 377 6.58 10.41 30.39
C ARG A 377 6.95 11.86 30.70
#